data_a9add103ae18a3feee94fc8c7739cbb0
#
_entry.id   a9add103ae18a3feee94fc8c7739cbb0
#
_cell.length_a   1.000
_cell.length_b   1.000
_cell.length_c   1.000
_cell.angle_alpha   90.00
_cell.angle_beta   90.00
_cell.angle_gamma   90.00
#
_symmetry.space_group_name_H-M   'P 1'
#
loop_
_entity.id
_entity.type
_entity.pdbx_description
1 polymer ?
#
loop_
_entity_poly.entity_id
_entity_poly.type
_entity_poly.pdbx_seq_one_letter_code
_entity_poly.pdbx_strand_id
1 'polypeptide(L)'
;MVQRSDWYVRLFSLDVCMEVFVASGRHLFTSESVSSGHPDKMADQISDGVLDALLREHPKSRVACETLVTTGLALLSGEITSEAKDVDYVNLTRNIIRDIGYVDDAMGFNCDTCDVKIFLDPQSQDIGNAVDDNPEEGKSTGAGDQGLMFGFACNETGEFMPLPIALAHRIVNRLTEVRQQGEAPWLWPDGKSQVTVQYQNGRPEKIHTVVVSNQHSPEVTQDAIKAFVLK
;
A
#
# COMPACT_ATOMS: atom_id res chain seq x y z
N MET A 1 -21.78 -18.56 -41.15
CA MET A 1 -22.18 -19.55 -40.10
C MET A 1 -20.93 -19.85 -39.31
N VAL A 2 -20.64 -19.07 -38.27
CA VAL A 2 -19.51 -19.28 -37.37
C VAL A 2 -20.11 -19.71 -36.03
N GLN A 3 -19.77 -20.92 -35.60
CA GLN A 3 -20.25 -21.53 -34.38
C GLN A 3 -19.78 -20.71 -33.18
N ARG A 4 -20.70 -20.38 -32.26
CA ARG A 4 -20.43 -19.89 -30.94
C ARG A 4 -19.62 -20.95 -30.19
N SER A 5 -18.39 -20.61 -29.81
CA SER A 5 -17.63 -21.40 -28.87
C SER A 5 -18.18 -21.14 -27.46
N ASP A 6 -18.95 -22.10 -26.95
CA ASP A 6 -19.34 -22.15 -25.55
C ASP A 6 -18.09 -22.28 -24.70
N TRP A 7 -17.76 -21.23 -23.95
CA TRP A 7 -16.76 -21.29 -22.90
C TRP A 7 -17.35 -22.08 -21.74
N TYR A 8 -17.14 -23.40 -21.75
CA TYR A 8 -17.39 -24.23 -20.59
C TYR A 8 -16.33 -23.90 -19.52
N VAL A 9 -16.74 -23.22 -18.44
CA VAL A 9 -16.01 -23.26 -17.17
C VAL A 9 -16.18 -24.70 -16.65
N ARG A 10 -15.23 -25.57 -16.96
CA ARG A 10 -15.10 -26.85 -16.26
C ARG A 10 -14.65 -26.53 -14.85
N LEU A 11 -15.58 -26.51 -13.92
CA LEU A 11 -15.27 -26.72 -12.51
C LEU A 11 -14.70 -28.14 -12.40
N PHE A 12 -13.40 -28.26 -12.46
CA PHE A 12 -12.75 -29.46 -11.98
C PHE A 12 -13.07 -29.55 -10.49
N SER A 13 -13.77 -30.58 -10.09
CA SER A 13 -13.71 -31.10 -8.73
C SER A 13 -12.24 -31.51 -8.56
N LEU A 14 -11.46 -30.59 -8.06
CA LEU A 14 -10.14 -30.87 -7.55
C LEU A 14 -10.36 -31.58 -6.23
N ASP A 15 -10.32 -32.91 -6.26
CA ASP A 15 -9.69 -33.66 -5.18
C ASP A 15 -8.22 -33.23 -5.18
N VAL A 16 -7.96 -32.00 -4.75
CA VAL A 16 -6.64 -31.53 -4.44
C VAL A 16 -6.29 -32.25 -3.15
N CYS A 17 -5.60 -33.36 -3.28
CA CYS A 17 -4.69 -33.80 -2.27
C CYS A 17 -3.69 -32.66 -2.10
N MET A 18 -4.04 -31.67 -1.24
CA MET A 18 -3.08 -30.68 -0.78
C MET A 18 -2.05 -31.45 0.01
N GLU A 19 -0.99 -31.90 -0.65
CA GLU A 19 0.28 -32.10 0.03
C GLU A 19 0.68 -30.70 0.52
N VAL A 20 0.20 -30.39 1.73
CA VAL A 20 0.71 -29.26 2.47
C VAL A 20 2.19 -29.57 2.68
N PHE A 21 3.06 -28.94 1.90
CA PHE A 21 4.48 -28.91 2.19
C PHE A 21 4.66 -28.15 3.50
N VAL A 22 4.33 -28.80 4.60
CA VAL A 22 4.70 -28.34 5.93
C VAL A 22 6.19 -28.54 6.01
N ALA A 23 6.96 -27.45 5.99
CA ALA A 23 8.39 -27.50 6.20
C ALA A 23 8.65 -28.30 7.51
N SER A 24 9.17 -29.53 7.37
CA SER A 24 9.48 -30.33 8.51
C SER A 24 10.69 -29.76 9.24
N GLY A 25 10.63 -29.74 10.57
CA GLY A 25 11.71 -29.22 11.37
C GLY A 25 11.51 -27.76 11.79
N ARG A 26 12.62 -27.13 12.16
CA ARG A 26 12.66 -25.78 12.72
C ARG A 26 13.15 -24.79 11.66
N HIS A 27 12.44 -23.69 11.47
CA HIS A 27 12.86 -22.59 10.61
C HIS A 27 12.45 -21.23 11.18
N LEU A 28 13.07 -20.17 10.69
CA LEU A 28 12.71 -18.80 11.00
C LEU A 28 12.03 -18.18 9.78
N PHE A 29 10.97 -17.42 10.02
CA PHE A 29 10.31 -16.63 8.99
C PHE A 29 10.15 -15.20 9.46
N THR A 30 10.46 -14.24 8.59
CA THR A 30 10.49 -12.82 8.92
C THR A 30 9.59 -12.03 7.98
N SER A 31 8.84 -11.09 8.53
CA SER A 31 8.06 -10.12 7.77
C SER A 31 8.30 -8.72 8.31
N GLU A 32 8.18 -7.72 7.44
CA GLU A 32 8.21 -6.31 7.84
C GLU A 32 6.95 -5.58 7.41
N SER A 33 6.69 -4.47 8.11
CA SER A 33 5.63 -3.52 7.80
C SER A 33 6.13 -2.10 7.99
N VAL A 34 5.55 -1.16 7.24
CA VAL A 34 5.87 0.27 7.31
C VAL A 34 4.65 1.08 7.72
N SER A 35 4.90 2.20 8.41
CA SER A 35 3.86 3.14 8.83
C SER A 35 3.34 3.98 7.66
N SER A 36 2.27 4.73 7.89
CA SER A 36 1.68 5.64 6.91
C SER A 36 2.64 6.72 6.39
N GLY A 37 3.66 7.08 7.17
CA GLY A 37 4.65 8.09 6.81
C GLY A 37 5.92 7.54 6.15
N HIS A 38 6.02 6.24 5.95
CA HIS A 38 7.11 5.67 5.15
C HIS A 38 6.97 6.11 3.69
N PRO A 39 8.07 6.44 2.96
CA PRO A 39 7.99 6.92 1.58
C PRO A 39 7.14 6.06 0.65
N ASP A 40 7.28 4.74 0.70
CA ASP A 40 6.51 3.82 -0.13
C ASP A 40 5.00 3.93 0.16
N LYS A 41 4.62 4.00 1.45
CA LYS A 41 3.22 4.13 1.85
C LYS A 41 2.66 5.52 1.55
N MET A 42 3.48 6.56 1.62
CA MET A 42 3.10 7.91 1.17
C MET A 42 2.82 7.94 -0.33
N ALA A 43 3.68 7.30 -1.12
CA ALA A 43 3.50 7.21 -2.57
C ALA A 43 2.18 6.53 -2.92
N ASP A 44 1.87 5.39 -2.29
CA ASP A 44 0.58 4.69 -2.44
C ASP A 44 -0.59 5.61 -2.09
N GLN A 45 -0.56 6.27 -0.93
CA GLN A 45 -1.64 7.14 -0.47
C GLN A 45 -1.88 8.33 -1.40
N ILE A 46 -0.82 8.89 -1.98
CA ILE A 46 -0.94 10.00 -2.94
C ILE A 46 -1.56 9.50 -4.25
N SER A 47 -1.09 8.35 -4.78
CA SER A 47 -1.63 7.76 -6.00
C SER A 47 -3.09 7.36 -5.83
N ASP A 48 -3.45 6.74 -4.69
CA ASP A 48 -4.83 6.40 -4.33
C ASP A 48 -5.71 7.65 -4.19
N GLY A 49 -5.18 8.72 -3.60
CA GLY A 49 -5.89 9.99 -3.47
C GLY A 49 -6.20 10.64 -4.82
N VAL A 50 -5.31 10.52 -5.80
CA VAL A 50 -5.55 10.97 -7.18
C VAL A 50 -6.66 10.13 -7.83
N LEU A 51 -6.60 8.80 -7.67
CA LEU A 51 -7.64 7.89 -8.15
C LEU A 51 -9.00 8.24 -7.55
N ASP A 52 -9.07 8.38 -6.23
CA ASP A 52 -10.30 8.70 -5.50
C ASP A 52 -10.91 10.04 -5.93
N ALA A 53 -10.08 11.07 -6.11
CA ALA A 53 -10.54 12.38 -6.55
C ALA A 53 -11.17 12.32 -7.95
N LEU A 54 -10.54 11.61 -8.88
CA LEU A 54 -11.03 11.46 -10.25
C LEU A 54 -12.29 10.60 -10.32
N LEU A 55 -12.35 9.47 -9.61
CA LEU A 55 -13.51 8.59 -9.59
C LEU A 55 -14.73 9.25 -8.94
N ARG A 56 -14.53 10.13 -7.96
CA ARG A 56 -15.63 10.89 -7.31
C ARG A 56 -16.35 11.79 -8.29
N GLU A 57 -15.62 12.44 -9.21
CA GLU A 57 -16.20 13.32 -10.21
C GLU A 57 -16.65 12.54 -11.45
N HIS A 58 -15.88 11.57 -11.89
CA HIS A 58 -16.16 10.78 -13.08
C HIS A 58 -15.86 9.29 -12.84
N PRO A 59 -16.88 8.48 -12.50
CA PRO A 59 -16.72 7.06 -12.14
C PRO A 59 -16.13 6.16 -13.24
N LYS A 60 -16.07 6.64 -14.48
CA LYS A 60 -15.46 5.93 -15.60
C LYS A 60 -14.01 6.36 -15.86
N SER A 61 -13.41 7.15 -14.99
CA SER A 61 -12.00 7.55 -15.11
C SER A 61 -11.08 6.33 -15.12
N ARG A 62 -10.08 6.38 -15.99
CA ARG A 62 -8.95 5.44 -16.00
C ARG A 62 -7.71 6.19 -15.52
N VAL A 63 -7.08 5.69 -14.49
CA VAL A 63 -6.03 6.38 -13.77
C VAL A 63 -4.86 5.45 -13.58
N ALA A 64 -3.74 5.76 -14.21
CA ALA A 64 -2.44 5.16 -13.97
C ALA A 64 -1.52 6.26 -13.43
N CYS A 65 -1.56 6.48 -12.13
CA CYS A 65 -0.78 7.51 -11.45
C CYS A 65 0.24 6.83 -10.53
N GLU A 66 1.51 7.06 -10.81
CA GLU A 66 2.63 6.64 -10.01
C GLU A 66 3.19 7.84 -9.25
N THR A 67 3.66 7.62 -8.04
CA THR A 67 4.22 8.67 -7.19
C THR A 67 5.61 8.29 -6.72
N LEU A 68 6.55 9.25 -6.83
CA LEU A 68 7.87 9.17 -6.22
C LEU A 68 7.99 10.22 -5.14
N VAL A 69 8.44 9.81 -3.95
CA VAL A 69 8.67 10.71 -2.81
C VAL A 69 10.13 10.63 -2.38
N THR A 70 10.72 11.79 -2.13
CA THR A 70 12.05 11.91 -1.51
C THR A 70 12.10 13.19 -0.69
N THR A 71 13.20 13.46 0.01
CA THR A 71 13.36 14.66 0.84
C THR A 71 12.95 15.91 0.08
N GLY A 72 11.93 16.62 0.55
CA GLY A 72 11.45 17.88 -0.01
C GLY A 72 10.74 17.79 -1.37
N LEU A 73 10.47 16.59 -1.92
CA LEU A 73 9.87 16.41 -3.24
C LEU A 73 8.81 15.30 -3.25
N ALA A 74 7.65 15.60 -3.83
CA ALA A 74 6.68 14.62 -4.31
C ALA A 74 6.50 14.80 -5.83
N LEU A 75 6.67 13.74 -6.61
CA LEU A 75 6.51 13.75 -8.05
C LEU A 75 5.44 12.73 -8.45
N LEU A 76 4.42 13.22 -9.16
CA LEU A 76 3.34 12.41 -9.73
C LEU A 76 3.60 12.27 -11.23
N SER A 77 3.52 11.04 -11.74
CA SER A 77 3.76 10.73 -13.15
C SER A 77 2.80 9.64 -13.60
N GLY A 78 2.39 9.69 -14.86
CA GLY A 78 1.53 8.64 -15.41
C GLY A 78 0.56 9.13 -16.48
N GLU A 79 -0.48 8.34 -16.71
CA GLU A 79 -1.48 8.61 -17.73
C GLU A 79 -2.89 8.57 -17.15
N ILE A 80 -3.72 9.55 -17.51
CA ILE A 80 -5.09 9.67 -17.03
C ILE A 80 -6.03 9.92 -18.20
N THR A 81 -7.14 9.18 -18.24
CA THR A 81 -8.30 9.46 -19.07
C THR A 81 -9.49 9.73 -18.18
N SER A 82 -9.96 10.96 -18.13
CA SER A 82 -11.08 11.38 -17.30
C SER A 82 -11.78 12.61 -17.89
N GLU A 83 -13.07 12.74 -17.62
CA GLU A 83 -13.84 13.96 -17.88
C GLU A 83 -13.83 14.91 -16.67
N ALA A 84 -13.28 14.52 -15.55
CA ALA A 84 -13.05 15.38 -14.40
C ALA A 84 -12.10 16.53 -14.78
N LYS A 85 -12.47 17.79 -14.49
CA LYS A 85 -11.77 18.96 -15.03
C LYS A 85 -10.99 19.76 -14.01
N ASP A 86 -11.36 19.68 -12.73
CA ASP A 86 -10.93 20.66 -11.73
C ASP A 86 -10.16 20.01 -10.55
N VAL A 87 -9.46 18.90 -10.79
CA VAL A 87 -8.65 18.24 -9.74
C VAL A 87 -7.37 19.04 -9.51
N ASP A 88 -7.25 19.68 -8.36
CA ASP A 88 -6.03 20.33 -7.90
C ASP A 88 -5.07 19.30 -7.28
N TYR A 89 -4.27 18.67 -8.13
CA TYR A 89 -3.32 17.62 -7.73
C TYR A 89 -2.28 18.13 -6.72
N VAL A 90 -1.88 19.40 -6.80
CA VAL A 90 -0.89 19.97 -5.88
C VAL A 90 -1.46 20.07 -4.47
N ASN A 91 -2.64 20.68 -4.33
CA ASN A 91 -3.28 20.79 -3.02
C ASN A 91 -3.74 19.43 -2.48
N LEU A 92 -4.20 18.51 -3.36
CA LEU A 92 -4.53 17.14 -2.98
C LEU A 92 -3.33 16.44 -2.36
N THR A 93 -2.18 16.47 -3.05
CA THR A 93 -0.93 15.88 -2.56
C THR A 93 -0.51 16.49 -1.22
N ARG A 94 -0.53 17.82 -1.09
CA ARG A 94 -0.18 18.51 0.16
C ARG A 94 -1.11 18.13 1.32
N ASN A 95 -2.40 17.98 1.06
CA ASN A 95 -3.36 17.58 2.09
C ASN A 95 -3.10 16.15 2.58
N ILE A 96 -2.81 15.22 1.68
CA ILE A 96 -2.45 13.85 2.05
C ILE A 96 -1.18 13.82 2.91
N ILE A 97 -0.14 14.57 2.51
CA ILE A 97 1.11 14.68 3.28
C ILE A 97 0.84 15.28 4.67
N ARG A 98 -0.05 16.27 4.76
CA ARG A 98 -0.47 16.89 6.03
C ARG A 98 -1.21 15.90 6.93
N ASP A 99 -2.15 15.13 6.38
CA ASP A 99 -2.94 14.13 7.12
C ASP A 99 -2.07 13.00 7.63
N ILE A 100 -1.02 12.63 6.91
CA ILE A 100 0.00 11.69 7.37
C ILE A 100 0.76 12.26 8.58
N GLY A 101 0.97 13.59 8.64
CA GLY A 101 1.59 14.28 9.76
C GLY A 101 2.94 14.92 9.47
N TYR A 102 3.32 15.12 8.22
CA TYR A 102 4.51 15.86 7.83
C TYR A 102 4.22 17.36 7.74
N VAL A 103 4.33 18.02 8.88
CA VAL A 103 3.93 19.43 9.06
C VAL A 103 5.06 20.35 9.56
N ASP A 104 6.27 19.80 9.69
CA ASP A 104 7.44 20.53 10.21
C ASP A 104 8.68 20.22 9.34
N ASP A 105 9.41 21.25 8.93
CA ASP A 105 10.64 21.12 8.14
C ASP A 105 11.74 20.32 8.86
N ALA A 106 11.73 20.29 10.18
CA ALA A 106 12.65 19.47 10.97
C ALA A 106 12.54 17.98 10.68
N MET A 107 11.38 17.52 10.16
CA MET A 107 11.15 16.13 9.74
C MET A 107 11.83 15.80 8.39
N GLY A 108 12.44 16.78 7.73
CA GLY A 108 13.05 16.62 6.40
C GLY A 108 12.02 16.57 5.25
N PHE A 109 10.74 16.68 5.57
CA PHE A 109 9.62 16.73 4.64
C PHE A 109 8.47 17.52 5.27
N ASN A 110 7.85 18.43 4.51
CA ASN A 110 6.78 19.27 5.03
C ASN A 110 5.75 19.53 3.92
N CYS A 111 4.47 19.35 4.22
CA CYS A 111 3.36 19.52 3.29
C CYS A 111 3.28 20.91 2.66
N ASP A 112 3.72 21.94 3.36
CA ASP A 112 3.63 23.34 2.89
C ASP A 112 4.83 23.76 2.05
N THR A 113 6.02 23.21 2.31
CA THR A 113 7.28 23.63 1.69
C THR A 113 7.84 22.66 0.65
N CYS A 114 7.40 21.38 0.64
CA CYS A 114 7.87 20.39 -0.34
C CYS A 114 7.54 20.85 -1.77
N ASP A 115 8.39 20.51 -2.71
CA ASP A 115 8.13 20.68 -4.13
C ASP A 115 7.17 19.58 -4.62
N VAL A 116 6.10 19.95 -5.33
CA VAL A 116 5.16 19.00 -5.92
C VAL A 116 5.23 19.13 -7.43
N LYS A 117 5.67 18.08 -8.11
CA LYS A 117 5.81 18.01 -9.56
C LYS A 117 4.75 17.11 -10.16
N ILE A 118 4.10 17.57 -11.21
CA ILE A 118 3.02 16.86 -11.90
C ILE A 118 3.42 16.62 -13.35
N PHE A 119 3.52 15.33 -13.73
CA PHE A 119 3.79 14.84 -15.07
C PHE A 119 2.75 13.78 -15.44
N LEU A 120 1.50 14.21 -15.53
CA LEU A 120 0.34 13.40 -15.86
C LEU A 120 -0.11 13.73 -17.27
N ASP A 121 -0.02 12.76 -18.18
CA ASP A 121 -0.38 12.90 -19.58
C ASP A 121 -1.74 12.22 -19.86
N PRO A 122 -2.44 12.59 -20.94
CA PRO A 122 -3.57 11.80 -21.43
C PRO A 122 -3.10 10.42 -21.90
N GLN A 123 -3.91 9.38 -21.64
CA GLN A 123 -3.64 8.02 -22.13
C GLN A 123 -3.55 8.00 -23.67
N SER A 124 -2.69 7.15 -24.21
CA SER A 124 -2.57 6.90 -25.64
C SER A 124 -3.93 6.57 -26.28
N GLN A 125 -4.24 7.19 -27.42
CA GLN A 125 -5.49 6.93 -28.15
C GLN A 125 -5.62 5.48 -28.58
N ASP A 126 -4.51 4.81 -28.93
CA ASP A 126 -4.53 3.39 -29.34
C ASP A 126 -5.00 2.49 -28.18
N ILE A 127 -4.52 2.76 -26.96
CA ILE A 127 -4.95 2.05 -25.77
C ILE A 127 -6.42 2.40 -25.44
N GLY A 128 -6.78 3.68 -25.50
CA GLY A 128 -8.14 4.15 -25.29
C GLY A 128 -9.13 3.42 -26.22
N ASN A 129 -8.88 3.40 -27.52
CA ASN A 129 -9.71 2.72 -28.51
C ASN A 129 -9.84 1.20 -28.26
N ALA A 130 -8.81 0.59 -27.67
CA ALA A 130 -8.84 -0.84 -27.32
C ALA A 130 -9.71 -1.13 -26.09
N VAL A 131 -9.78 -0.20 -25.13
CA VAL A 131 -10.43 -0.36 -23.82
C VAL A 131 -11.84 0.19 -23.80
N ASP A 132 -12.13 1.26 -24.55
CA ASP A 132 -13.43 1.95 -24.53
C ASP A 132 -14.56 1.04 -25.02
N ASP A 133 -15.72 1.19 -24.40
CA ASP A 133 -16.93 0.52 -24.83
C ASP A 133 -17.37 1.05 -26.20
N ASN A 134 -17.83 0.13 -27.04
CA ASN A 134 -18.50 0.46 -28.30
C ASN A 134 -19.81 -0.33 -28.37
N PRO A 135 -20.92 0.25 -27.89
CA PRO A 135 -22.21 -0.43 -27.89
C PRO A 135 -22.71 -0.84 -29.30
N GLU A 136 -22.30 -0.08 -30.32
CA GLU A 136 -22.68 -0.39 -31.72
C GLU A 136 -22.02 -1.67 -32.23
N GLU A 137 -20.83 -1.98 -31.70
CA GLU A 137 -20.10 -3.23 -32.01
C GLU A 137 -20.34 -4.30 -30.93
N GLY A 138 -21.17 -4.04 -29.94
CA GLY A 138 -21.42 -4.96 -28.80
C GLY A 138 -20.22 -5.16 -27.90
N LYS A 139 -19.27 -4.20 -27.89
CA LYS A 139 -18.07 -4.21 -27.10
C LYS A 139 -18.34 -3.54 -25.75
N SER A 140 -18.12 -4.26 -24.66
CA SER A 140 -18.11 -3.70 -23.29
C SER A 140 -16.72 -3.16 -22.94
N THR A 141 -16.66 -2.25 -21.97
CA THR A 141 -15.40 -1.72 -21.44
C THR A 141 -14.45 -2.86 -21.07
N GLY A 142 -13.24 -2.80 -21.61
CA GLY A 142 -12.16 -3.75 -21.31
C GLY A 142 -11.35 -3.36 -20.08
N ALA A 143 -10.43 -4.23 -19.66
CA ALA A 143 -9.43 -3.89 -18.66
C ALA A 143 -8.38 -2.94 -19.24
N GLY A 144 -7.95 -1.96 -18.47
CA GLY A 144 -6.94 -0.97 -18.89
C GLY A 144 -5.52 -1.53 -19.02
N ASP A 145 -5.27 -2.70 -18.46
CA ASP A 145 -3.97 -3.38 -18.49
C ASP A 145 -4.14 -4.90 -18.30
N GLN A 146 -3.08 -5.65 -18.54
CA GLN A 146 -2.98 -7.05 -18.16
C GLN A 146 -3.02 -7.20 -16.64
N GLY A 147 -3.54 -8.31 -16.16
CA GLY A 147 -3.58 -8.58 -14.74
C GLY A 147 -3.60 -10.06 -14.42
N LEU A 148 -2.95 -10.41 -13.32
CA LEU A 148 -3.09 -11.69 -12.69
C LEU A 148 -3.12 -11.48 -11.16
N MET A 149 -3.89 -12.29 -10.46
CA MET A 149 -4.11 -12.14 -9.02
C MET A 149 -3.79 -13.42 -8.29
N PHE A 150 -3.15 -13.26 -7.13
CA PHE A 150 -2.92 -14.36 -6.19
C PHE A 150 -3.80 -14.15 -4.96
N GLY A 151 -4.38 -15.23 -4.47
CA GLY A 151 -5.08 -15.26 -3.20
C GLY A 151 -4.30 -16.10 -2.18
N PHE A 152 -4.20 -15.62 -0.94
CA PHE A 152 -3.56 -16.34 0.14
C PHE A 152 -4.29 -16.10 1.46
N ALA A 153 -4.49 -17.17 2.22
CA ALA A 153 -4.98 -17.11 3.60
C ALA A 153 -4.44 -18.30 4.41
N CYS A 154 -4.26 -18.10 5.71
CA CYS A 154 -3.91 -19.16 6.65
C CYS A 154 -4.66 -18.96 7.98
N ASN A 155 -4.58 -19.94 8.88
CA ASN A 155 -5.29 -19.93 10.15
C ASN A 155 -4.40 -19.61 11.36
N GLU A 156 -3.30 -18.89 11.14
CA GLU A 156 -2.37 -18.54 12.23
C GLU A 156 -2.89 -17.39 13.10
N THR A 157 -3.68 -16.49 12.52
CA THR A 157 -4.25 -15.32 13.20
C THR A 157 -5.72 -15.15 12.86
N GLY A 158 -6.43 -14.33 13.63
CA GLY A 158 -7.84 -13.99 13.36
C GLY A 158 -8.05 -13.21 12.06
N GLU A 159 -7.00 -12.57 11.56
CA GLU A 159 -6.97 -11.87 10.27
C GLU A 159 -6.71 -12.80 9.08
N PHE A 160 -6.58 -14.09 9.31
CA PHE A 160 -6.22 -15.11 8.31
C PHE A 160 -4.89 -14.87 7.60
N MET A 161 -3.95 -14.22 8.29
CA MET A 161 -2.61 -13.90 7.80
C MET A 161 -1.54 -14.56 8.66
N PRO A 162 -0.33 -14.81 8.11
CA PRO A 162 0.80 -15.34 8.87
C PRO A 162 1.14 -14.44 10.07
N LEU A 163 1.51 -15.08 11.18
CA LEU A 163 1.80 -14.39 12.44
C LEU A 163 2.86 -13.28 12.33
N PRO A 164 3.99 -13.44 11.59
CA PRO A 164 4.99 -12.39 11.49
C PRO A 164 4.45 -11.09 10.89
N ILE A 165 3.71 -11.17 9.78
CA ILE A 165 3.17 -9.96 9.14
C ILE A 165 2.04 -9.34 9.96
N ALA A 166 1.17 -10.15 10.57
CA ALA A 166 0.11 -9.64 11.44
C ALA A 166 0.68 -8.86 12.63
N LEU A 167 1.74 -9.37 13.26
CA LEU A 167 2.42 -8.68 14.36
C LEU A 167 3.15 -7.41 13.87
N ALA A 168 3.83 -7.47 12.72
CA ALA A 168 4.49 -6.30 12.15
C ALA A 168 3.49 -5.17 11.87
N HIS A 169 2.33 -5.48 11.28
CA HIS A 169 1.25 -4.49 11.07
C HIS A 169 0.73 -3.90 12.37
N ARG A 170 0.50 -4.73 13.40
CA ARG A 170 0.02 -4.25 14.71
C ARG A 170 0.99 -3.28 15.36
N ILE A 171 2.31 -3.54 15.26
CA ILE A 171 3.33 -2.65 15.83
C ILE A 171 3.31 -1.29 15.12
N VAL A 172 3.35 -1.21 13.80
CA VAL A 172 3.37 0.08 13.09
C VAL A 172 2.05 0.84 13.24
N ASN A 173 0.92 0.14 13.33
CA ASN A 173 -0.36 0.76 13.63
C ASN A 173 -0.35 1.38 15.02
N ARG A 174 0.17 0.67 16.05
CA ARG A 174 0.28 1.21 17.40
C ARG A 174 1.23 2.41 17.47
N LEU A 175 2.35 2.38 16.76
CA LEU A 175 3.25 3.55 16.66
C LEU A 175 2.53 4.76 16.06
N THR A 176 1.72 4.56 15.02
CA THR A 176 0.92 5.63 14.41
C THR A 176 -0.13 6.17 15.39
N GLU A 177 -0.85 5.29 16.09
CA GLU A 177 -1.85 5.68 17.09
C GLU A 177 -1.24 6.52 18.21
N VAL A 178 -0.15 6.06 18.84
CA VAL A 178 0.47 6.79 19.97
C VAL A 178 1.04 8.15 19.53
N ARG A 179 1.51 8.25 18.29
CA ARG A 179 1.92 9.53 17.71
C ARG A 179 0.73 10.47 17.54
N GLN A 180 -0.36 9.99 16.92
CA GLN A 180 -1.55 10.80 16.67
C GLN A 180 -2.28 11.21 17.94
N GLN A 181 -2.25 10.38 18.99
CA GLN A 181 -2.82 10.68 20.31
C GLN A 181 -1.94 11.59 21.15
N GLY A 182 -0.71 11.89 20.70
CA GLY A 182 0.23 12.72 21.43
C GLY A 182 0.89 12.04 22.64
N GLU A 183 0.76 10.72 22.77
CA GLU A 183 1.43 9.95 23.83
C GLU A 183 2.97 9.97 23.67
N ALA A 184 3.44 10.10 22.43
CA ALA A 184 4.85 10.19 22.08
C ALA A 184 5.08 11.34 21.08
N PRO A 185 5.10 12.62 21.54
CA PRO A 185 5.19 13.79 20.66
C PRO A 185 6.53 13.90 19.92
N TRP A 186 7.54 13.18 20.37
CA TRP A 186 8.84 13.06 19.71
C TRP A 186 8.85 12.05 18.54
N LEU A 187 7.78 11.24 18.40
CA LEU A 187 7.67 10.23 17.35
C LEU A 187 7.18 10.89 16.07
N TRP A 188 7.92 10.71 14.98
CA TRP A 188 7.60 11.25 13.66
C TRP A 188 6.95 10.19 12.75
N PRO A 189 6.41 10.59 11.57
CA PRO A 189 5.53 9.72 10.80
C PRO A 189 6.18 8.48 10.20
N ASP A 190 7.47 8.52 9.82
CA ASP A 190 8.14 7.38 9.21
C ASP A 190 8.50 6.33 10.26
N GLY A 191 8.05 5.11 10.03
CA GLY A 191 8.31 3.99 10.92
C GLY A 191 8.25 2.65 10.23
N LYS A 192 9.01 1.70 10.77
CA LYS A 192 9.10 0.33 10.28
C LYS A 192 9.17 -0.64 11.45
N SER A 193 8.53 -1.78 11.30
CA SER A 193 8.71 -2.93 12.19
C SER A 193 9.06 -4.18 11.40
N GLN A 194 9.88 -5.03 11.99
CA GLN A 194 10.22 -6.35 11.47
C GLN A 194 10.01 -7.37 12.57
N VAL A 195 9.31 -8.45 12.28
CA VAL A 195 9.05 -9.53 13.22
C VAL A 195 9.54 -10.85 12.64
N THR A 196 10.40 -11.54 13.38
CA THR A 196 10.87 -12.87 13.09
C THR A 196 10.21 -13.86 14.04
N VAL A 197 9.54 -14.85 13.49
CA VAL A 197 8.91 -15.95 14.23
C VAL A 197 9.65 -17.26 13.96
N GLN A 198 9.88 -18.01 15.01
CA GLN A 198 10.36 -19.39 14.91
C GLN A 198 9.16 -20.31 14.72
N TYR A 199 9.26 -21.14 13.69
CA TYR A 199 8.28 -22.18 13.37
C TYR A 199 8.85 -23.56 13.71
N GLN A 200 7.97 -24.43 14.16
CA GLN A 200 8.26 -25.85 14.38
C GLN A 200 7.19 -26.69 13.66
N ASN A 201 7.61 -27.47 12.69
CA ASN A 201 6.73 -28.28 11.86
C ASN A 201 5.54 -27.50 11.26
N GLY A 202 5.84 -26.34 10.67
CA GLY A 202 4.87 -25.46 10.00
C GLY A 202 3.94 -24.68 10.93
N ARG A 203 4.17 -24.70 12.25
CA ARG A 203 3.38 -23.91 13.22
C ARG A 203 4.25 -22.88 13.93
N PRO A 204 3.74 -21.66 14.16
CA PRO A 204 4.46 -20.67 14.94
C PRO A 204 4.66 -21.16 16.37
N GLU A 205 5.90 -21.08 16.87
CA GLU A 205 6.28 -21.56 18.20
C GLU A 205 6.58 -20.39 19.15
N LYS A 206 7.38 -19.43 18.68
CA LYS A 206 7.73 -18.24 19.47
C LYS A 206 8.20 -17.08 18.61
N ILE A 207 8.05 -15.86 19.12
CA ILE A 207 8.69 -14.67 18.58
C ILE A 207 10.20 -14.80 18.85
N HIS A 208 11.01 -14.71 17.79
CA HIS A 208 12.45 -14.80 17.88
C HIS A 208 13.09 -13.41 18.03
N THR A 209 12.68 -12.48 17.17
CA THR A 209 13.23 -11.11 17.12
C THR A 209 12.15 -10.11 16.71
N VAL A 210 12.17 -8.95 17.33
CA VAL A 210 11.41 -7.78 16.91
C VAL A 210 12.38 -6.62 16.70
N VAL A 211 12.31 -5.96 15.55
CA VAL A 211 13.03 -4.73 15.26
C VAL A 211 12.03 -3.63 15.02
N VAL A 212 12.21 -2.49 15.66
CA VAL A 212 11.42 -1.27 15.45
C VAL A 212 12.38 -0.15 15.09
N SER A 213 12.13 0.47 13.96
CA SER A 213 12.81 1.69 13.51
C SER A 213 11.78 2.78 13.32
N ASN A 214 12.03 3.96 13.87
CA ASN A 214 11.12 5.08 13.66
C ASN A 214 11.88 6.40 13.62
N GLN A 215 11.48 7.29 12.73
CA GLN A 215 11.91 8.66 12.71
C GLN A 215 11.46 9.37 14.01
N HIS A 216 12.30 10.20 14.58
CA HIS A 216 12.03 10.85 15.85
C HIS A 216 12.73 12.20 15.99
N SER A 217 12.28 13.02 16.93
CA SER A 217 12.97 14.25 17.33
C SER A 217 14.40 13.96 17.80
N PRO A 218 15.39 14.79 17.44
CA PRO A 218 16.77 14.62 17.87
C PRO A 218 16.96 14.77 19.40
N GLU A 219 15.97 15.29 20.10
CA GLU A 219 16.04 15.52 21.55
C GLU A 219 15.78 14.25 22.38
N VAL A 220 15.15 13.22 21.79
CA VAL A 220 14.87 11.97 22.50
C VAL A 220 16.08 11.05 22.48
N THR A 221 16.38 10.43 23.62
CA THR A 221 17.48 9.47 23.73
C THR A 221 17.07 8.06 23.29
N GLN A 222 18.04 7.26 22.82
CA GLN A 222 17.81 5.87 22.47
C GLN A 222 17.25 5.03 23.64
N ASP A 223 17.69 5.31 24.87
CA ASP A 223 17.17 4.63 26.05
C ASP A 223 15.71 4.96 26.32
N ALA A 224 15.30 6.20 26.10
CA ALA A 224 13.90 6.62 26.22
C ALA A 224 13.03 5.94 25.14
N ILE A 225 13.50 5.89 23.89
CA ILE A 225 12.82 5.18 22.78
C ILE A 225 12.66 3.70 23.12
N LYS A 226 13.74 3.05 23.55
CA LYS A 226 13.73 1.64 23.93
C LYS A 226 12.77 1.36 25.07
N ALA A 227 12.78 2.19 26.11
CA ALA A 227 11.88 2.03 27.25
C ALA A 227 10.40 2.23 26.85
N PHE A 228 10.12 3.10 25.88
CA PHE A 228 8.77 3.31 25.36
C PHE A 228 8.28 2.12 24.52
N VAL A 229 9.11 1.62 23.61
CA VAL A 229 8.73 0.51 22.71
C VAL A 229 8.53 -0.80 23.46
N LEU A 230 9.14 -0.98 24.64
CA LEU A 230 9.01 -2.19 25.48
C LEU A 230 7.78 -2.18 26.41
N LYS A 231 6.99 -1.11 26.43
CA LYS A 231 5.72 -1.02 27.19
C LYS A 231 4.55 -1.55 26.39
#